data_a8bc4d402bfb810eaa095752b74cd325
#
_entry.id   a8bc4d402bfb810eaa095752b74cd325
#
_cell.length_a   1.000
_cell.length_b   1.000
_cell.length_c   1.000
_cell.angle_alpha   90.00
_cell.angle_beta   90.00
_cell.angle_gamma   90.00
#
_symmetry.space_group_name_H-M   'P 1'
#
loop_
_entity.id
_entity.type
_entity.pdbx_description
1 polymer ?
#
loop_
_entity_poly.entity_id
_entity_poly.type
_entity_poly.pdbx_seq_one_letter_code
_entity_poly.pdbx_strand_id
1 'polypeptide(L)'
;MKPEIFVSYSREDQAQVFPIVEKLRERGLNIWIDQEGIHGAKLWSQEIVNAIESSKVFILFASAKAFHSKNVTKELALASESDKHILPVFLEDAEIPAAMKYQLAGIQHLVHEKGKAAQTADNILSTIGNLDIHSSEPRLKPLTKLPTSTKPASKIPILVSAFVLLLAFICFFLFYSETDQQASTAIYKSTIDLCVVTISEAEGNGQISKENRTLRDELIAKLTRFREYKVIKGETLSPDASSVEYAELSKKLNSEFILQIIFDPEKENVLTQLFDGKEGRSLWSKSIGKDDIASDEEITSESTGIIAGNVAGFDGIIHRNILQKALIKKEEDLTPIELLQIGKSVWEDMTKDNILRAIKYLEKCTSLNPEITTAYAVLTELYTECMRREIKDIPDPLSKAKQVSRKAIELDPKNAMALIKKFWLLWYEKDYSSCDLHIKLALEANPFEPYVLISAGSFKLVRDTDVEYGLELCDRANKYNERPQGWYNWPLIIYHSRIGNYKKSLEHSIAGNFKDDNNIAQTSILYWLNGEKEAALKRYSEVKKLNSNYTVKEYKRFFMEIYDNKGIENHLDVLKEIEIAYEKQ
;
A
#
# COMPACT_ATOMS: atom_id res chain seq x y z
N MET A 1 -27.95 -16.16 9.24
CA MET A 1 -27.16 -17.23 8.58
C MET A 1 -26.26 -16.57 7.55
N LYS A 2 -25.01 -16.98 7.45
CA LYS A 2 -24.11 -16.48 6.40
C LYS A 2 -24.55 -17.05 5.05
N PRO A 3 -24.56 -16.26 3.96
CA PRO A 3 -24.93 -16.76 2.65
C PRO A 3 -23.90 -17.77 2.16
N GLU A 4 -24.36 -18.81 1.44
CA GLU A 4 -23.47 -19.80 0.83
C GLU A 4 -23.18 -19.49 -0.63
N ILE A 5 -24.07 -18.72 -1.26
CA ILE A 5 -24.00 -18.31 -2.66
C ILE A 5 -24.15 -16.80 -2.76
N PHE A 6 -23.24 -16.15 -3.48
CA PHE A 6 -23.36 -14.76 -3.89
C PHE A 6 -23.76 -14.68 -5.37
N VAL A 7 -24.72 -13.82 -5.70
CA VAL A 7 -25.17 -13.56 -7.06
C VAL A 7 -24.81 -12.16 -7.49
N SER A 8 -23.97 -12.07 -8.53
CA SER A 8 -23.56 -10.84 -9.21
C SER A 8 -24.25 -10.71 -10.57
N TYR A 9 -24.83 -9.54 -10.85
CA TYR A 9 -25.57 -9.28 -12.08
C TYR A 9 -25.69 -7.79 -12.38
N SER A 10 -26.00 -7.40 -13.64
CA SER A 10 -26.41 -6.03 -13.94
C SER A 10 -27.87 -5.81 -13.54
N ARG A 11 -28.17 -4.71 -12.86
CA ARG A 11 -29.56 -4.36 -12.49
C ARG A 11 -30.52 -4.31 -13.69
N GLU A 12 -30.01 -4.02 -14.86
CA GLU A 12 -30.80 -4.04 -16.11
C GLU A 12 -31.23 -5.46 -16.52
N ASP A 13 -30.58 -6.49 -15.99
CA ASP A 13 -30.90 -7.91 -16.25
C ASP A 13 -31.80 -8.53 -15.18
N GLN A 14 -32.26 -7.74 -14.22
CA GLN A 14 -33.07 -8.19 -13.06
C GLN A 14 -34.26 -9.06 -13.48
N ALA A 15 -34.95 -8.69 -14.56
CA ALA A 15 -36.12 -9.41 -15.03
C ALA A 15 -35.82 -10.87 -15.45
N GLN A 16 -34.59 -11.18 -15.87
CA GLN A 16 -34.14 -12.52 -16.23
C GLN A 16 -33.53 -13.26 -15.05
N VAL A 17 -32.80 -12.54 -14.18
CA VAL A 17 -32.04 -13.10 -13.07
C VAL A 17 -32.95 -13.53 -11.90
N PHE A 18 -33.91 -12.70 -11.51
CA PHE A 18 -34.74 -12.94 -10.33
C PHE A 18 -35.54 -14.22 -10.40
N PRO A 19 -36.19 -14.58 -11.53
CA PRO A 19 -36.90 -15.86 -11.65
C PRO A 19 -35.99 -17.08 -11.42
N ILE A 20 -34.72 -17.02 -11.82
CA ILE A 20 -33.73 -18.09 -11.62
C ILE A 20 -33.34 -18.17 -10.13
N VAL A 21 -33.08 -17.03 -9.51
CA VAL A 21 -32.71 -16.95 -8.09
C VAL A 21 -33.82 -17.42 -7.18
N GLU A 22 -35.09 -17.07 -7.51
CA GLU A 22 -36.26 -17.60 -6.77
C GLU A 22 -36.35 -19.13 -6.85
N LYS A 23 -36.12 -19.69 -8.04
CA LYS A 23 -36.11 -21.18 -8.20
C LYS A 23 -34.96 -21.83 -7.41
N LEU A 24 -33.82 -21.22 -7.31
CA LEU A 24 -32.70 -21.69 -6.46
C LEU A 24 -33.04 -21.60 -4.97
N ARG A 25 -33.71 -20.53 -4.52
CA ARG A 25 -34.18 -20.36 -3.15
C ARG A 25 -35.27 -21.36 -2.77
N GLU A 26 -36.21 -21.65 -3.71
CA GLU A 26 -37.23 -22.70 -3.53
C GLU A 26 -36.60 -24.09 -3.29
N ARG A 27 -35.38 -24.31 -3.78
CA ARG A 27 -34.60 -25.55 -3.58
C ARG A 27 -33.72 -25.53 -2.32
N GLY A 28 -33.91 -24.54 -1.45
CA GLY A 28 -33.30 -24.47 -0.12
C GLY A 28 -31.92 -23.79 -0.07
N LEU A 29 -31.45 -23.17 -1.16
CA LEU A 29 -30.16 -22.51 -1.18
C LEU A 29 -30.21 -21.14 -0.50
N ASN A 30 -29.20 -20.84 0.32
CA ASN A 30 -29.06 -19.56 0.99
C ASN A 30 -28.26 -18.57 0.10
N ILE A 31 -28.97 -17.71 -0.62
CA ILE A 31 -28.44 -16.84 -1.66
C ILE A 31 -28.48 -15.38 -1.23
N TRP A 32 -27.33 -14.73 -1.30
CA TRP A 32 -27.22 -13.27 -1.24
C TRP A 32 -27.30 -12.68 -2.66
N ILE A 33 -28.16 -11.72 -2.83
CA ILE A 33 -28.31 -10.91 -4.05
C ILE A 33 -28.72 -9.51 -3.66
N ASP A 34 -28.14 -8.49 -4.30
CA ASP A 34 -28.55 -7.11 -4.09
C ASP A 34 -29.97 -6.86 -4.58
N GLN A 35 -30.90 -6.66 -3.65
CA GLN A 35 -32.32 -6.40 -3.95
C GLN A 35 -32.74 -4.94 -3.72
N GLU A 36 -31.99 -4.16 -2.93
CA GLU A 36 -32.45 -2.85 -2.50
C GLU A 36 -31.38 -1.76 -2.70
N GLY A 37 -31.71 -0.79 -3.51
CA GLY A 37 -30.96 0.45 -3.71
C GLY A 37 -31.27 1.52 -2.66
N ILE A 38 -31.44 1.19 -1.36
CA ILE A 38 -31.83 2.16 -0.33
C ILE A 38 -30.94 2.02 0.91
N HIS A 39 -30.30 3.15 1.26
CA HIS A 39 -29.61 3.56 2.48
C HIS A 39 -28.10 3.37 2.58
N GLY A 40 -27.38 4.48 2.35
CA GLY A 40 -26.05 4.75 2.88
C GLY A 40 -24.88 4.03 2.21
N ALA A 41 -24.26 4.66 1.23
CA ALA A 41 -23.16 4.09 0.41
C ALA A 41 -21.97 3.46 1.17
N LYS A 42 -21.77 3.76 2.45
CA LYS A 42 -20.69 3.22 3.26
C LYS A 42 -20.99 1.84 3.88
N LEU A 43 -22.24 1.61 4.31
CA LEU A 43 -22.66 0.32 4.88
C LEU A 43 -22.83 -0.75 3.79
N TRP A 44 -23.30 -0.35 2.62
CA TRP A 44 -23.57 -1.24 1.49
C TRP A 44 -22.30 -1.92 0.93
N SER A 45 -21.19 -1.20 0.79
CA SER A 45 -19.93 -1.79 0.30
C SER A 45 -19.38 -2.86 1.25
N GLN A 46 -19.53 -2.68 2.56
CA GLN A 46 -19.09 -3.66 3.55
C GLN A 46 -19.95 -4.93 3.55
N GLU A 47 -21.25 -4.78 3.32
CA GLU A 47 -22.16 -5.93 3.22
C GLU A 47 -21.89 -6.80 2.00
N ILE A 48 -21.59 -6.19 0.84
CA ILE A 48 -21.17 -6.91 -0.37
C ILE A 48 -19.88 -7.70 -0.12
N VAL A 49 -18.86 -7.04 0.43
CA VAL A 49 -17.59 -7.70 0.75
C VAL A 49 -17.80 -8.88 1.68
N ASN A 50 -18.51 -8.68 2.79
CA ASN A 50 -18.80 -9.73 3.75
C ASN A 50 -19.62 -10.89 3.14
N ALA A 51 -20.57 -10.57 2.23
CA ALA A 51 -21.38 -11.56 1.55
C ALA A 51 -20.54 -12.40 0.58
N ILE A 52 -19.66 -11.79 -0.22
CA ILE A 52 -18.74 -12.52 -1.10
C ILE A 52 -17.76 -13.36 -0.28
N GLU A 53 -17.13 -12.79 0.75
CA GLU A 53 -16.17 -13.51 1.60
C GLU A 53 -16.77 -14.68 2.35
N SER A 54 -18.04 -14.57 2.77
CA SER A 54 -18.74 -15.66 3.47
C SER A 54 -19.34 -16.71 2.55
N SER A 55 -19.49 -16.43 1.26
CA SER A 55 -20.03 -17.37 0.27
C SER A 55 -18.97 -18.37 -0.18
N LYS A 56 -19.42 -19.57 -0.58
CA LYS A 56 -18.59 -20.62 -1.19
C LYS A 56 -18.59 -20.49 -2.71
N VAL A 57 -19.73 -20.08 -3.27
CA VAL A 57 -19.97 -19.97 -4.71
C VAL A 57 -20.31 -18.53 -5.07
N PHE A 58 -19.73 -18.06 -6.16
CA PHE A 58 -20.01 -16.77 -6.79
C PHE A 58 -20.63 -17.02 -8.17
N ILE A 59 -21.94 -16.75 -8.32
CA ILE A 59 -22.62 -16.87 -9.61
C ILE A 59 -22.60 -15.51 -10.31
N LEU A 60 -21.99 -15.47 -11.49
CA LEU A 60 -21.99 -14.31 -12.36
C LEU A 60 -23.04 -14.48 -13.47
N PHE A 61 -24.12 -13.69 -13.46
CA PHE A 61 -25.00 -13.61 -14.61
C PHE A 61 -24.37 -12.66 -15.64
N ALA A 62 -23.82 -13.27 -16.69
CA ALA A 62 -23.02 -12.61 -17.72
C ALA A 62 -23.91 -12.10 -18.86
N SER A 63 -23.81 -10.82 -19.18
CA SER A 63 -24.44 -10.13 -20.31
C SER A 63 -23.54 -8.98 -20.75
N ALA A 64 -23.81 -8.37 -21.91
CA ALA A 64 -23.12 -7.16 -22.34
C ALA A 64 -23.23 -6.04 -21.29
N LYS A 65 -24.37 -5.92 -20.61
CA LYS A 65 -24.60 -4.94 -19.54
C LYS A 65 -23.84 -5.27 -18.27
N ALA A 66 -23.80 -6.54 -17.87
CA ALA A 66 -23.02 -6.99 -16.72
C ALA A 66 -21.52 -6.74 -16.96
N PHE A 67 -21.02 -6.98 -18.16
CA PHE A 67 -19.63 -6.74 -18.52
C PHE A 67 -19.22 -5.25 -18.57
N HIS A 68 -20.18 -4.33 -18.77
CA HIS A 68 -19.94 -2.89 -18.67
C HIS A 68 -20.18 -2.34 -17.25
N SER A 69 -20.69 -3.14 -16.32
CA SER A 69 -20.92 -2.71 -14.94
C SER A 69 -19.62 -2.68 -14.12
N LYS A 70 -19.25 -1.48 -13.65
CA LYS A 70 -18.11 -1.32 -12.74
C LYS A 70 -18.26 -2.12 -11.42
N ASN A 71 -19.48 -2.31 -10.96
CA ASN A 71 -19.74 -3.08 -9.73
C ASN A 71 -19.52 -4.57 -9.97
N VAL A 72 -20.09 -5.11 -11.03
CA VAL A 72 -19.90 -6.52 -11.43
C VAL A 72 -18.41 -6.83 -11.63
N THR A 73 -17.65 -5.93 -12.26
CA THR A 73 -16.20 -6.09 -12.41
C THR A 73 -15.47 -6.18 -11.07
N LYS A 74 -15.85 -5.33 -10.11
CA LYS A 74 -15.26 -5.34 -8.77
C LYS A 74 -15.63 -6.59 -7.97
N GLU A 75 -16.89 -7.00 -8.05
CA GLU A 75 -17.41 -8.20 -7.37
C GLU A 75 -16.73 -9.47 -7.89
N LEU A 76 -16.56 -9.58 -9.22
CA LEU A 76 -15.85 -10.69 -9.85
C LEU A 76 -14.38 -10.73 -9.45
N ALA A 77 -13.70 -9.57 -9.43
CA ALA A 77 -12.32 -9.49 -9.00
C ALA A 77 -12.15 -9.93 -7.53
N LEU A 78 -13.05 -9.48 -6.66
CA LEU A 78 -13.05 -9.84 -5.24
C LEU A 78 -13.34 -11.35 -5.04
N ALA A 79 -14.28 -11.91 -5.79
CA ALA A 79 -14.58 -13.33 -5.75
C ALA A 79 -13.39 -14.19 -6.19
N SER A 80 -12.71 -13.77 -7.25
CA SER A 80 -11.48 -14.42 -7.73
C SER A 80 -10.34 -14.32 -6.71
N GLU A 81 -10.14 -13.14 -6.10
CA GLU A 81 -9.12 -12.94 -5.07
C GLU A 81 -9.42 -13.71 -3.78
N SER A 82 -10.69 -13.90 -3.46
CA SER A 82 -11.15 -14.67 -2.29
C SER A 82 -11.25 -16.17 -2.54
N ASP A 83 -10.73 -16.68 -3.65
CA ASP A 83 -10.71 -18.09 -4.06
C ASP A 83 -12.10 -18.73 -4.05
N LYS A 84 -13.11 -17.99 -4.55
CA LYS A 84 -14.49 -18.48 -4.63
C LYS A 84 -14.67 -19.34 -5.87
N HIS A 85 -15.55 -20.35 -5.76
CA HIS A 85 -15.97 -21.11 -6.94
C HIS A 85 -16.82 -20.19 -7.84
N ILE A 86 -16.23 -19.69 -8.93
CA ILE A 86 -16.91 -18.78 -9.87
C ILE A 86 -17.67 -19.61 -10.90
N LEU A 87 -18.98 -19.36 -11.02
CA LEU A 87 -19.85 -19.98 -12.02
C LEU A 87 -20.49 -18.89 -12.90
N PRO A 88 -19.97 -18.66 -14.13
CA PRO A 88 -20.60 -17.77 -15.09
C PRO A 88 -21.86 -18.42 -15.69
N VAL A 89 -22.95 -17.66 -15.73
CA VAL A 89 -24.22 -18.00 -16.40
C VAL A 89 -24.53 -16.95 -17.44
N PHE A 90 -24.32 -17.26 -18.71
CA PHE A 90 -24.53 -16.32 -19.81
C PHE A 90 -26.03 -16.15 -20.10
N LEU A 91 -26.53 -14.92 -20.01
CA LEU A 91 -27.90 -14.55 -20.35
C LEU A 91 -28.08 -14.28 -21.84
N GLU A 92 -26.99 -13.99 -22.53
CA GLU A 92 -26.88 -13.71 -23.96
C GLU A 92 -25.44 -13.97 -24.43
N ASP A 93 -25.25 -14.06 -25.73
CA ASP A 93 -23.91 -14.13 -26.33
C ASP A 93 -23.26 -12.74 -26.25
N ALA A 94 -22.25 -12.61 -25.39
CA ALA A 94 -21.56 -11.35 -25.14
C ALA A 94 -20.03 -11.55 -25.06
N GLU A 95 -19.28 -10.68 -25.72
CA GLU A 95 -17.81 -10.74 -25.69
C GLU A 95 -17.29 -10.34 -24.31
N ILE A 96 -16.46 -11.23 -23.71
CA ILE A 96 -15.82 -10.97 -22.40
C ILE A 96 -14.77 -9.88 -22.55
N PRO A 97 -14.87 -8.73 -21.82
CA PRO A 97 -13.90 -7.67 -21.86
C PRO A 97 -12.51 -8.13 -21.35
N ALA A 98 -11.45 -7.51 -21.86
CA ALA A 98 -10.09 -7.83 -21.47
C ALA A 98 -9.87 -7.78 -19.93
N ALA A 99 -10.56 -6.87 -19.25
CA ALA A 99 -10.50 -6.72 -17.79
C ALA A 99 -11.05 -7.93 -17.00
N MET A 100 -11.92 -8.75 -17.60
CA MET A 100 -12.54 -9.93 -16.97
C MET A 100 -12.01 -11.24 -17.58
N LYS A 101 -11.30 -11.19 -18.71
CA LYS A 101 -10.78 -12.40 -19.38
C LYS A 101 -9.90 -13.25 -18.47
N TYR A 102 -9.10 -12.60 -17.63
CA TYR A 102 -8.20 -13.32 -16.71
C TYR A 102 -8.97 -14.14 -15.65
N GLN A 103 -10.01 -13.56 -15.04
CA GLN A 103 -10.79 -14.23 -14.00
C GLN A 103 -11.72 -15.32 -14.56
N LEU A 104 -12.10 -15.22 -15.84
CA LEU A 104 -13.03 -16.13 -16.49
C LEU A 104 -12.35 -17.15 -17.42
N ALA A 105 -11.03 -17.03 -17.61
CA ALA A 105 -10.28 -17.93 -18.48
C ALA A 105 -10.27 -19.36 -17.94
N GLY A 106 -10.71 -20.32 -18.77
CA GLY A 106 -10.73 -21.74 -18.41
C GLY A 106 -11.84 -22.17 -17.44
N ILE A 107 -12.74 -21.26 -17.06
CA ILE A 107 -13.88 -21.58 -16.19
C ILE A 107 -15.03 -22.13 -17.03
N GLN A 108 -15.61 -23.25 -16.60
CA GLN A 108 -16.83 -23.81 -17.17
C GLN A 108 -18.00 -22.85 -16.93
N HIS A 109 -18.82 -22.61 -17.96
CA HIS A 109 -19.97 -21.72 -17.88
C HIS A 109 -21.26 -22.40 -18.30
N LEU A 110 -22.39 -21.84 -17.86
CA LEU A 110 -23.73 -22.22 -18.27
C LEU A 110 -24.32 -21.16 -19.19
N VAL A 111 -25.28 -21.57 -20.04
CA VAL A 111 -26.05 -20.64 -20.89
C VAL A 111 -27.52 -20.70 -20.45
N HIS A 112 -28.11 -19.52 -20.20
CA HIS A 112 -29.53 -19.37 -19.89
C HIS A 112 -30.33 -19.20 -21.17
N GLU A 113 -31.33 -20.06 -21.37
CA GLU A 113 -32.31 -19.84 -22.41
C GLU A 113 -33.51 -19.04 -21.87
N LYS A 114 -33.86 -17.97 -22.52
CA LYS A 114 -34.92 -17.05 -22.11
C LYS A 114 -36.24 -17.80 -21.87
N GLY A 115 -36.84 -17.62 -20.69
CA GLY A 115 -38.07 -18.30 -20.26
C GLY A 115 -37.86 -19.68 -19.60
N LYS A 116 -36.63 -20.20 -19.53
CA LYS A 116 -36.32 -21.49 -18.92
C LYS A 116 -35.62 -21.36 -17.54
N ALA A 117 -36.13 -20.48 -16.69
CA ALA A 117 -35.54 -20.23 -15.37
C ALA A 117 -35.41 -21.47 -14.50
N ALA A 118 -36.39 -22.36 -14.50
CA ALA A 118 -36.35 -23.60 -13.73
C ALA A 118 -35.23 -24.55 -14.20
N GLN A 119 -35.07 -24.71 -15.52
CA GLN A 119 -34.01 -25.52 -16.10
C GLN A 119 -32.63 -24.97 -15.82
N THR A 120 -32.46 -23.64 -15.90
CA THR A 120 -31.18 -22.97 -15.54
C THR A 120 -30.85 -23.17 -14.07
N ALA A 121 -31.84 -23.07 -13.18
CA ALA A 121 -31.66 -23.38 -11.77
C ALA A 121 -31.22 -24.82 -11.51
N ASP A 122 -31.82 -25.80 -12.22
CA ASP A 122 -31.43 -27.22 -12.13
C ASP A 122 -30.00 -27.44 -12.64
N ASN A 123 -29.61 -26.80 -13.73
CA ASN A 123 -28.23 -26.84 -14.24
C ASN A 123 -27.23 -26.25 -13.27
N ILE A 124 -27.55 -25.13 -12.63
CA ILE A 124 -26.71 -24.51 -11.58
C ILE A 124 -26.55 -25.49 -10.42
N LEU A 125 -27.63 -26.05 -9.92
CA LEU A 125 -27.61 -27.06 -8.83
C LEU A 125 -26.74 -28.27 -9.16
N SER A 126 -26.88 -28.82 -10.36
CA SER A 126 -26.06 -29.97 -10.78
C SER A 126 -24.58 -29.65 -10.86
N THR A 127 -24.23 -28.39 -11.22
CA THR A 127 -22.86 -27.94 -11.33
C THR A 127 -22.20 -27.71 -9.95
N ILE A 128 -22.98 -27.19 -8.98
CA ILE A 128 -22.47 -26.89 -7.63
C ILE A 128 -22.69 -28.02 -6.62
N GLY A 129 -23.40 -29.10 -7.02
CA GLY A 129 -23.84 -30.18 -6.13
C GLY A 129 -22.71 -30.99 -5.47
N ASN A 130 -21.47 -30.88 -5.93
CA ASN A 130 -20.29 -31.51 -5.34
C ASN A 130 -19.56 -30.59 -4.34
N LEU A 131 -20.04 -29.36 -4.15
CA LEU A 131 -19.47 -28.39 -3.24
C LEU A 131 -20.29 -28.39 -1.96
N ASP A 132 -19.85 -28.98 -0.88
CA ASP A 132 -20.45 -29.06 0.46
C ASP A 132 -21.39 -27.88 0.85
N ILE A 133 -22.52 -27.75 0.12
CA ILE A 133 -23.51 -26.69 0.26
C ILE A 133 -24.74 -27.36 0.89
N HIS A 134 -25.02 -27.00 2.15
CA HIS A 134 -26.15 -27.60 2.87
C HIS A 134 -27.48 -27.03 2.39
N SER A 135 -28.31 -27.85 1.75
CA SER A 135 -29.74 -27.55 1.55
C SER A 135 -30.46 -27.69 2.90
N SER A 136 -30.78 -26.58 3.54
CA SER A 136 -31.69 -26.57 4.66
C SER A 136 -33.14 -26.81 4.15
N GLU A 137 -33.94 -27.60 4.88
CA GLU A 137 -35.34 -27.85 4.53
C GLU A 137 -36.11 -26.54 4.25
N PRO A 138 -37.03 -26.55 3.27
CA PRO A 138 -37.74 -25.35 2.84
C PRO A 138 -38.67 -24.84 3.93
N ARG A 139 -38.28 -23.79 4.63
CA ARG A 139 -39.21 -23.01 5.46
C ARG A 139 -39.78 -21.88 4.62
N LEU A 140 -40.94 -22.18 4.03
CA LEU A 140 -41.84 -21.19 3.44
C LEU A 140 -42.29 -20.21 4.54
N LYS A 141 -41.80 -18.98 4.53
CA LYS A 141 -42.47 -17.85 5.15
C LYS A 141 -43.29 -17.14 4.08
N PRO A 142 -44.64 -17.08 4.24
CA PRO A 142 -45.50 -16.40 3.29
C PRO A 142 -45.23 -14.90 3.31
N LEU A 143 -45.16 -14.29 2.14
CA LEU A 143 -45.23 -12.85 1.94
C LEU A 143 -46.53 -12.33 2.53
N THR A 144 -46.45 -11.56 3.63
CA THR A 144 -47.59 -10.89 4.24
C THR A 144 -47.98 -9.68 3.39
N LYS A 145 -49.19 -9.78 2.80
CA LYS A 145 -49.87 -8.66 2.15
C LYS A 145 -50.14 -7.55 3.19
N LEU A 146 -49.99 -6.30 2.77
CA LEU A 146 -50.45 -5.13 3.49
C LEU A 146 -51.92 -5.23 3.90
N PRO A 147 -52.28 -4.92 5.14
CA PRO A 147 -53.69 -4.83 5.53
C PRO A 147 -54.27 -3.46 5.18
N THR A 148 -55.34 -3.49 4.42
CA THR A 148 -56.26 -2.39 4.25
C THR A 148 -57.03 -2.12 5.53
N SER A 149 -57.23 -0.82 5.80
CA SER A 149 -58.04 -0.14 6.83
C SER A 149 -59.39 -0.81 7.16
N THR A 150 -59.72 -0.90 8.47
CA THR A 150 -61.02 -0.42 9.01
C THR A 150 -60.95 -0.15 10.53
N LYS A 151 -61.62 0.92 10.93
CA LYS A 151 -61.79 1.59 12.24
C LYS A 151 -62.71 0.78 13.22
N PRO A 152 -63.07 1.34 14.44
CA PRO A 152 -62.38 2.16 15.43
C PRO A 152 -62.65 1.75 16.92
N ALA A 153 -62.06 2.50 17.85
CA ALA A 153 -62.48 2.88 19.19
C ALA A 153 -61.54 2.44 20.32
N SER A 154 -61.00 3.30 21.08
CA SER A 154 -61.52 4.12 22.17
C SER A 154 -60.40 5.00 22.75
N LYS A 155 -60.76 6.12 23.30
CA LYS A 155 -59.94 7.30 23.65
C LYS A 155 -59.31 7.26 25.04
N ILE A 156 -58.03 7.80 25.15
CA ILE A 156 -57.46 8.59 26.28
C ILE A 156 -56.88 7.74 27.44
N PRO A 157 -55.60 7.91 27.92
CA PRO A 157 -54.74 9.09 27.85
C PRO A 157 -53.28 8.78 27.38
N ILE A 158 -53.01 8.97 26.11
CA ILE A 158 -51.68 8.80 25.55
C ILE A 158 -50.92 10.13 25.38
N LEU A 159 -51.59 11.26 25.62
CA LEU A 159 -51.05 12.59 25.37
C LEU A 159 -49.94 13.04 26.34
N VAL A 160 -49.88 12.51 27.57
CA VAL A 160 -48.84 12.90 28.55
C VAL A 160 -47.57 12.10 28.38
N SER A 161 -47.68 10.82 28.07
CA SER A 161 -46.48 9.97 27.82
C SER A 161 -45.81 10.27 26.50
N ALA A 162 -46.57 10.66 25.46
CA ALA A 162 -46.01 11.07 24.17
C ALA A 162 -45.24 12.41 24.25
N PHE A 163 -45.74 13.35 25.13
CA PHE A 163 -45.08 14.64 25.32
C PHE A 163 -43.77 14.51 26.12
N VAL A 164 -43.71 13.62 27.11
CA VAL A 164 -42.50 13.33 27.88
C VAL A 164 -41.47 12.59 27.03
N LEU A 165 -41.91 11.65 26.19
CA LEU A 165 -41.02 10.97 25.24
C LEU A 165 -40.55 11.91 24.12
N LEU A 166 -41.39 12.83 23.66
CA LEU A 166 -41.00 13.83 22.68
C LEU A 166 -40.00 14.84 23.26
N LEU A 167 -40.21 15.28 24.51
CA LEU A 167 -39.26 16.13 25.23
C LEU A 167 -37.96 15.41 25.53
N ALA A 168 -38.00 14.15 25.95
CA ALA A 168 -36.81 13.33 26.12
C ALA A 168 -36.05 13.07 24.79
N PHE A 169 -36.81 12.89 23.70
CA PHE A 169 -36.24 12.75 22.35
C PHE A 169 -35.65 14.06 21.83
N ILE A 170 -36.33 15.18 22.08
CA ILE A 170 -35.80 16.51 21.74
C ILE A 170 -34.59 16.87 22.61
N CYS A 171 -34.60 16.59 23.91
CA CYS A 171 -33.45 16.77 24.77
C CYS A 171 -32.29 15.82 24.38
N PHE A 172 -32.58 14.56 24.04
CA PHE A 172 -31.59 13.63 23.52
C PHE A 172 -31.02 14.11 22.18
N PHE A 173 -31.88 14.60 21.26
CA PHE A 173 -31.46 15.15 19.98
C PHE A 173 -30.67 16.46 20.13
N LEU A 174 -31.06 17.35 21.05
CA LEU A 174 -30.31 18.58 21.32
C LEU A 174 -28.98 18.27 22.03
N PHE A 175 -28.94 17.33 22.97
CA PHE A 175 -27.70 16.89 23.63
C PHE A 175 -26.81 16.12 22.67
N TYR A 176 -27.36 15.28 21.78
CA TYR A 176 -26.61 14.54 20.77
C TYR A 176 -26.13 15.44 19.62
N SER A 177 -26.88 16.49 19.27
CA SER A 177 -26.50 17.47 18.26
C SER A 177 -25.45 18.47 18.76
N GLU A 178 -25.38 18.75 20.08
CA GLU A 178 -24.30 19.58 20.63
C GLU A 178 -22.98 18.85 20.83
N THR A 179 -23.00 17.51 20.99
CA THR A 179 -21.77 16.71 21.05
C THR A 179 -21.22 16.32 19.68
N ASP A 180 -22.05 16.31 18.62
CA ASP A 180 -21.59 16.02 17.23
C ASP A 180 -21.28 17.27 16.39
N GLN A 181 -21.56 18.50 16.88
CA GLN A 181 -21.26 19.73 16.13
C GLN A 181 -19.86 20.31 16.37
N GLN A 182 -18.94 19.60 17.05
CA GLN A 182 -17.53 20.01 17.13
C GLN A 182 -16.52 19.04 16.49
N ALA A 183 -16.95 17.98 15.85
CA ALA A 183 -16.14 17.39 14.81
C ALA A 183 -16.44 18.13 13.50
N SER A 184 -15.93 19.36 13.35
CA SER A 184 -15.73 19.90 12.02
C SER A 184 -14.91 18.85 11.29
N THR A 185 -15.48 18.21 10.27
CA THR A 185 -14.73 17.39 9.33
C THR A 185 -13.76 18.31 8.62
N ALA A 186 -12.63 18.56 9.25
CA ALA A 186 -11.51 19.19 8.61
C ALA A 186 -11.18 18.28 7.42
N ILE A 187 -11.46 18.76 6.21
CA ILE A 187 -11.09 18.05 4.99
C ILE A 187 -9.56 18.13 4.92
N TYR A 188 -8.92 17.08 5.44
CA TYR A 188 -7.47 16.99 5.37
C TYR A 188 -7.02 16.68 3.94
N LYS A 189 -5.94 17.34 3.51
CA LYS A 189 -5.30 17.02 2.24
C LYS A 189 -4.77 15.58 2.25
N SER A 190 -4.88 14.91 1.12
CA SER A 190 -4.28 13.59 0.88
C SER A 190 -2.93 13.66 0.17
N THR A 191 -2.54 14.83 -0.31
CA THR A 191 -1.31 15.07 -1.09
C THR A 191 -0.53 16.27 -0.56
N ILE A 192 0.77 16.29 -0.90
CA ILE A 192 1.69 17.39 -0.64
C ILE A 192 1.77 18.24 -1.92
N ASP A 193 1.57 19.54 -1.79
CA ASP A 193 1.62 20.47 -2.94
C ASP A 193 3.07 20.89 -3.21
N LEU A 194 3.62 20.51 -4.39
CA LEU A 194 4.98 20.79 -4.83
C LEU A 194 4.96 21.61 -6.14
N CYS A 195 5.52 22.80 -6.11
CA CYS A 195 5.69 23.64 -7.28
C CYS A 195 7.09 23.45 -7.90
N VAL A 196 7.16 23.24 -9.22
CA VAL A 196 8.42 23.13 -9.96
C VAL A 196 8.61 24.38 -10.81
N VAL A 197 9.72 25.08 -10.58
CA VAL A 197 10.09 26.32 -11.26
C VAL A 197 11.43 26.19 -11.98
N THR A 198 11.69 27.06 -12.94
CA THR A 198 13.02 27.30 -13.51
C THR A 198 13.34 28.78 -13.47
N ILE A 199 14.58 29.15 -13.78
CA ILE A 199 15.02 30.55 -13.77
C ILE A 199 15.12 31.05 -15.20
N SER A 200 14.83 32.36 -15.41
CA SER A 200 15.05 33.04 -16.68
C SER A 200 16.55 33.27 -16.90
N GLU A 201 16.96 33.31 -18.16
CA GLU A 201 18.34 33.72 -18.51
C GLU A 201 18.58 35.18 -18.15
N ALA A 202 19.74 35.48 -17.58
CA ALA A 202 20.09 36.83 -17.09
C ALA A 202 20.17 37.91 -18.19
N GLU A 203 20.41 37.51 -19.46
CA GLU A 203 20.59 38.43 -20.61
C GLU A 203 19.45 38.36 -21.65
N GLY A 204 18.43 37.56 -21.44
CA GLY A 204 17.31 37.43 -22.36
C GLY A 204 16.02 38.03 -21.81
N ASN A 205 15.17 38.61 -22.65
CA ASN A 205 13.84 39.22 -22.37
C ASN A 205 12.91 38.43 -21.39
N GLY A 206 13.44 37.86 -20.33
CA GLY A 206 12.69 36.99 -19.39
C GLY A 206 12.29 35.62 -19.97
N GLN A 207 12.89 35.23 -21.10
CA GLN A 207 12.60 33.96 -21.74
C GLN A 207 13.45 32.83 -21.15
N ILE A 208 12.83 31.64 -21.05
CA ILE A 208 13.50 30.41 -20.62
C ILE A 208 14.08 29.73 -21.88
N SER A 209 15.31 29.22 -21.79
CA SER A 209 15.89 28.38 -22.86
C SER A 209 15.02 27.15 -23.14
N LYS A 210 15.16 26.59 -24.33
CA LYS A 210 14.43 25.37 -24.71
C LYS A 210 14.84 24.20 -23.81
N GLU A 211 16.11 24.12 -23.49
CA GLU A 211 16.74 23.10 -22.65
C GLU A 211 16.15 23.14 -21.23
N ASN A 212 16.14 24.31 -20.60
CA ASN A 212 15.57 24.49 -19.26
C ASN A 212 14.07 24.22 -19.20
N ARG A 213 13.34 24.53 -20.28
CA ARG A 213 11.91 24.18 -20.39
C ARG A 213 11.72 22.67 -20.45
N THR A 214 12.49 21.98 -21.30
CA THR A 214 12.45 20.52 -21.43
C THR A 214 12.80 19.85 -20.10
N LEU A 215 13.88 20.26 -19.47
CA LEU A 215 14.35 19.75 -18.17
C LEU A 215 13.27 19.86 -17.08
N ARG A 216 12.64 21.05 -16.96
CA ARG A 216 11.53 21.26 -16.02
C ARG A 216 10.35 20.34 -16.29
N ASP A 217 9.91 20.27 -17.55
CA ASP A 217 8.73 19.52 -17.94
C ASP A 217 8.98 18.00 -17.78
N GLU A 218 10.19 17.54 -18.01
CA GLU A 218 10.63 16.16 -17.71
C GLU A 218 10.63 15.85 -16.22
N LEU A 219 11.17 16.77 -15.39
CA LEU A 219 11.13 16.60 -13.94
C LEU A 219 9.70 16.54 -13.41
N ILE A 220 8.79 17.38 -13.91
CA ILE A 220 7.38 17.35 -13.57
C ILE A 220 6.76 15.99 -13.93
N ALA A 221 7.06 15.46 -15.12
CA ALA A 221 6.57 14.16 -15.56
C ALA A 221 7.05 13.00 -14.65
N LYS A 222 8.28 13.06 -14.15
CA LYS A 222 8.82 12.07 -13.20
C LYS A 222 8.23 12.24 -11.80
N LEU A 223 8.11 13.47 -11.30
CA LEU A 223 7.51 13.77 -10.00
C LEU A 223 6.03 13.36 -9.90
N THR A 224 5.26 13.47 -10.98
CA THR A 224 3.85 13.02 -11.00
C THR A 224 3.66 11.52 -10.81
N ARG A 225 4.72 10.72 -10.91
CA ARG A 225 4.70 9.28 -10.59
C ARG A 225 4.70 9.00 -9.08
N PHE A 226 5.14 9.98 -8.28
CA PHE A 226 5.06 9.94 -6.82
C PHE A 226 3.67 10.41 -6.38
N ARG A 227 2.76 9.48 -6.17
CA ARG A 227 1.32 9.72 -5.96
C ARG A 227 0.97 10.50 -4.69
N GLU A 228 1.93 10.70 -3.80
CA GLU A 228 1.80 11.52 -2.60
C GLU A 228 1.85 13.01 -2.90
N TYR A 229 2.22 13.40 -4.13
CA TYR A 229 2.40 14.79 -4.52
C TYR A 229 1.37 15.27 -5.53
N LYS A 230 0.91 16.51 -5.32
CA LYS A 230 0.26 17.31 -6.35
C LYS A 230 1.31 18.24 -6.93
N VAL A 231 1.79 17.92 -8.13
CA VAL A 231 2.86 18.67 -8.79
C VAL A 231 2.26 19.83 -9.58
N ILE A 232 2.76 21.03 -9.33
CA ILE A 232 2.30 22.29 -9.92
C ILE A 232 3.44 22.84 -10.80
N LYS A 233 3.14 23.20 -12.04
CA LYS A 233 4.06 23.90 -12.93
C LYS A 233 4.08 25.37 -12.52
N GLY A 234 5.21 25.82 -11.98
CA GLY A 234 5.41 27.21 -11.54
C GLY A 234 5.80 28.17 -12.66
N GLU A 235 5.79 29.44 -12.32
CA GLU A 235 6.29 30.53 -13.15
C GLU A 235 7.82 30.52 -13.19
N THR A 236 8.39 31.27 -14.14
CA THR A 236 9.83 31.50 -14.18
C THR A 236 10.19 32.60 -13.18
N LEU A 237 11.24 32.37 -12.41
CA LEU A 237 11.78 33.35 -11.46
C LEU A 237 13.03 34.05 -12.05
N SER A 238 13.38 35.21 -11.49
CA SER A 238 14.67 35.88 -11.75
C SER A 238 15.82 35.06 -11.17
N PRO A 239 17.04 35.11 -11.76
CA PRO A 239 18.24 34.55 -11.17
C PRO A 239 18.53 35.06 -9.75
N ASP A 240 18.15 36.31 -9.46
CA ASP A 240 18.34 36.96 -8.17
C ASP A 240 17.13 36.81 -7.23
N ALA A 241 16.22 35.89 -7.51
CA ALA A 241 15.02 35.73 -6.71
C ALA A 241 15.33 35.49 -5.22
N SER A 242 14.77 36.35 -4.38
CA SER A 242 14.93 36.34 -2.93
C SER A 242 14.01 35.28 -2.26
N SER A 243 14.29 34.98 -0.99
CA SER A 243 13.42 34.12 -0.18
C SER A 243 11.98 34.65 -0.09
N VAL A 244 11.79 35.97 -0.17
CA VAL A 244 10.47 36.62 -0.16
C VAL A 244 9.70 36.26 -1.43
N GLU A 245 10.33 36.29 -2.62
CA GLU A 245 9.69 35.95 -3.89
C GLU A 245 9.30 34.48 -3.95
N TYR A 246 10.11 33.57 -3.40
CA TYR A 246 9.74 32.15 -3.27
C TYR A 246 8.52 31.97 -2.35
N ALA A 247 8.47 32.69 -1.22
CA ALA A 247 7.34 32.64 -0.30
C ALA A 247 6.05 33.23 -0.92
N GLU A 248 6.16 34.33 -1.67
CA GLU A 248 5.02 34.93 -2.40
C GLU A 248 4.50 34.00 -3.50
N LEU A 249 5.38 33.37 -4.28
CA LEU A 249 5.01 32.40 -5.30
C LEU A 249 4.32 31.20 -4.69
N SER A 250 4.85 30.67 -3.60
CA SER A 250 4.26 29.58 -2.84
C SER A 250 2.83 29.92 -2.37
N LYS A 251 2.64 31.11 -1.80
CA LYS A 251 1.33 31.61 -1.38
C LYS A 251 0.37 31.75 -2.56
N LYS A 252 0.83 32.30 -3.69
CA LYS A 252 0.04 32.48 -4.92
C LYS A 252 -0.45 31.16 -5.48
N LEU A 253 0.40 30.13 -5.48
CA LEU A 253 0.11 28.82 -6.05
C LEU A 253 -0.42 27.82 -5.00
N ASN A 254 -0.52 28.23 -3.74
CA ASN A 254 -0.87 27.39 -2.60
C ASN A 254 -0.02 26.10 -2.55
N SER A 255 1.30 26.24 -2.79
CA SER A 255 2.27 25.13 -2.74
C SER A 255 2.99 25.11 -1.39
N GLU A 256 3.30 23.91 -0.88
CA GLU A 256 4.03 23.76 0.39
C GLU A 256 5.54 23.81 0.17
N PHE A 257 5.98 23.40 -1.01
CA PHE A 257 7.39 23.37 -1.40
C PHE A 257 7.57 23.93 -2.81
N ILE A 258 8.74 24.52 -3.06
CA ILE A 258 9.17 24.96 -4.39
C ILE A 258 10.47 24.26 -4.74
N LEU A 259 10.48 23.57 -5.87
CA LEU A 259 11.67 22.92 -6.43
C LEU A 259 12.12 23.67 -7.67
N GLN A 260 13.29 24.29 -7.58
CA GLN A 260 13.95 24.96 -8.68
C GLN A 260 14.87 24.00 -9.41
N ILE A 261 14.91 24.10 -10.74
CA ILE A 261 15.83 23.35 -11.59
C ILE A 261 16.35 24.21 -12.74
N ILE A 262 17.67 24.10 -13.03
CA ILE A 262 18.36 24.85 -14.07
C ILE A 262 19.40 23.94 -14.70
N PHE A 263 19.53 23.99 -16.01
CA PHE A 263 20.66 23.44 -16.74
C PHE A 263 21.65 24.57 -17.05
N ASP A 264 22.92 24.38 -16.69
CA ASP A 264 24.05 25.26 -17.02
C ASP A 264 24.84 24.62 -18.17
N PRO A 265 24.70 25.13 -19.41
CA PRO A 265 25.32 24.50 -20.57
C PRO A 265 26.85 24.73 -20.60
N GLU A 266 27.37 25.76 -19.93
CA GLU A 266 28.82 26.01 -19.88
C GLU A 266 29.55 24.99 -19.01
N LYS A 267 28.89 24.53 -17.94
CA LYS A 267 29.44 23.55 -17.00
C LYS A 267 28.94 22.14 -17.25
N GLU A 268 28.05 21.94 -18.24
CA GLU A 268 27.36 20.68 -18.48
C GLU A 268 26.80 20.07 -17.18
N ASN A 269 26.11 20.88 -16.36
CA ASN A 269 25.52 20.40 -15.11
C ASN A 269 24.08 20.87 -14.92
N VAL A 270 23.35 20.12 -14.08
CA VAL A 270 22.01 20.46 -13.62
C VAL A 270 22.09 20.94 -12.18
N LEU A 271 21.66 22.17 -11.95
CA LEU A 271 21.54 22.75 -10.62
C LEU A 271 20.10 22.64 -10.15
N THR A 272 19.91 22.24 -8.91
CA THR A 272 18.58 22.13 -8.31
C THR A 272 18.59 22.60 -6.86
N GLN A 273 17.47 23.18 -6.43
CA GLN A 273 17.30 23.67 -5.07
C GLN A 273 15.85 23.53 -4.61
N LEU A 274 15.64 23.00 -3.42
CA LEU A 274 14.34 22.84 -2.79
C LEU A 274 14.16 23.90 -1.70
N PHE A 275 13.03 24.59 -1.73
CA PHE A 275 12.68 25.63 -0.76
C PHE A 275 11.43 25.23 0.04
N ASP A 276 11.42 25.64 1.32
CA ASP A 276 10.20 25.73 2.11
C ASP A 276 9.30 26.83 1.53
N GLY A 277 8.08 26.47 1.15
CA GLY A 277 7.18 27.41 0.51
C GLY A 277 6.72 28.54 1.44
N LYS A 278 6.59 28.28 2.74
CA LYS A 278 6.12 29.29 3.71
C LYS A 278 7.20 30.33 4.03
N GLU A 279 8.44 29.88 4.20
CA GLU A 279 9.56 30.72 4.62
C GLU A 279 10.45 31.18 3.46
N GLY A 280 10.33 30.56 2.28
CA GLY A 280 11.23 30.77 1.15
C GLY A 280 12.67 30.33 1.44
N ARG A 281 12.89 29.56 2.52
CA ARG A 281 14.21 29.10 2.97
C ARG A 281 14.63 27.86 2.20
N SER A 282 15.89 27.83 1.72
CA SER A 282 16.45 26.63 1.10
C SER A 282 16.55 25.48 2.10
N LEU A 283 16.04 24.34 1.71
CA LEU A 283 16.08 23.08 2.46
C LEU A 283 17.18 22.15 1.95
N TRP A 284 17.47 22.22 0.66
CA TRP A 284 18.42 21.35 0.00
C TRP A 284 18.84 21.94 -1.35
N SER A 285 20.07 21.63 -1.76
CA SER A 285 20.59 21.97 -3.07
C SER A 285 21.54 20.89 -3.56
N LYS A 286 21.59 20.68 -4.87
CA LYS A 286 22.51 19.74 -5.53
C LYS A 286 22.91 20.25 -6.90
N SER A 287 24.18 20.00 -7.26
CA SER A 287 24.69 20.09 -8.62
C SER A 287 24.95 18.68 -9.12
N ILE A 288 24.48 18.34 -10.30
CA ILE A 288 24.66 17.03 -10.93
C ILE A 288 25.40 17.27 -12.24
N GLY A 289 26.64 16.84 -12.31
CA GLY A 289 27.49 16.94 -13.49
C GLY A 289 27.61 15.64 -14.25
N LYS A 290 28.36 15.67 -15.33
CA LYS A 290 28.60 14.50 -16.20
C LYS A 290 29.30 13.34 -15.46
N ASP A 291 30.13 13.68 -14.47
CA ASP A 291 30.85 12.67 -13.67
C ASP A 291 29.92 11.89 -12.70
N ASP A 292 28.73 12.44 -12.43
CA ASP A 292 27.71 11.79 -11.59
C ASP A 292 26.81 10.81 -12.36
N ILE A 293 26.99 10.71 -13.69
CA ILE A 293 26.10 10.01 -14.62
C ILE A 293 26.89 9.00 -15.44
N ALA A 294 26.29 7.86 -15.77
CA ALA A 294 26.92 6.89 -16.66
C ALA A 294 27.18 7.51 -18.06
N SER A 295 28.28 7.16 -18.70
CA SER A 295 28.80 7.82 -19.89
C SER A 295 27.90 7.77 -21.12
N ASP A 296 26.91 6.91 -21.15
CA ASP A 296 25.94 6.67 -22.23
C ASP A 296 24.54 7.24 -21.94
N GLU A 297 24.33 7.83 -20.74
CA GLU A 297 23.05 8.44 -20.38
C GLU A 297 23.01 9.93 -20.69
N GLU A 298 21.83 10.43 -21.07
CA GLU A 298 21.60 11.86 -21.26
C GLU A 298 21.53 12.57 -19.91
N ILE A 299 22.40 13.57 -19.70
CA ILE A 299 22.55 14.30 -18.42
C ILE A 299 21.23 14.87 -17.91
N THR A 300 20.37 15.37 -18.78
CA THR A 300 19.09 15.95 -18.41
C THR A 300 18.12 14.88 -17.89
N SER A 301 18.04 13.74 -18.57
CA SER A 301 17.12 12.66 -18.19
C SER A 301 17.54 12.00 -16.88
N GLU A 302 18.79 11.65 -16.72
CA GLU A 302 19.26 11.00 -15.49
C GLU A 302 19.22 11.94 -14.29
N SER A 303 19.65 13.21 -14.47
CA SER A 303 19.58 14.22 -13.41
C SER A 303 18.17 14.42 -12.87
N THR A 304 17.15 14.48 -13.75
CA THR A 304 15.74 14.61 -13.32
C THR A 304 15.25 13.38 -12.55
N GLY A 305 15.74 12.18 -12.85
CA GLY A 305 15.48 10.95 -12.08
C GLY A 305 16.09 11.00 -10.68
N ILE A 306 17.37 11.37 -10.59
CA ILE A 306 18.10 11.56 -9.33
C ILE A 306 17.39 12.60 -8.45
N ILE A 307 17.01 13.74 -9.02
CA ILE A 307 16.30 14.80 -8.29
C ILE A 307 14.96 14.31 -7.78
N ALA A 308 14.15 13.67 -8.65
CA ALA A 308 12.83 13.19 -8.28
C ALA A 308 12.89 12.17 -7.12
N GLY A 309 13.80 11.21 -7.16
CA GLY A 309 13.99 10.23 -6.10
C GLY A 309 14.43 10.84 -4.77
N ASN A 310 15.43 11.74 -4.82
CA ASN A 310 15.94 12.42 -3.60
C ASN A 310 14.89 13.33 -2.95
N VAL A 311 14.12 14.06 -3.76
CA VAL A 311 13.15 15.05 -3.26
C VAL A 311 11.86 14.37 -2.79
N ALA A 312 11.29 13.50 -3.63
CA ALA A 312 9.96 12.98 -3.48
C ALA A 312 9.88 11.49 -3.08
N GLY A 313 11.01 10.78 -3.03
CA GLY A 313 11.06 9.36 -2.64
C GLY A 313 10.49 9.09 -1.25
N PHE A 314 10.22 7.84 -0.95
CA PHE A 314 9.57 7.37 0.29
C PHE A 314 10.16 7.96 1.58
N ASP A 315 11.47 8.13 1.63
CA ASP A 315 12.22 8.79 2.71
C ASP A 315 12.99 10.03 2.19
N GLY A 316 12.48 10.67 1.13
CA GLY A 316 13.05 11.83 0.48
C GLY A 316 13.07 13.08 1.36
N ILE A 317 13.69 14.14 0.85
CA ILE A 317 13.95 15.37 1.62
C ILE A 317 12.68 16.06 2.10
N ILE A 318 11.63 16.08 1.27
CA ILE A 318 10.34 16.67 1.67
C ILE A 318 9.75 15.89 2.85
N HIS A 319 9.74 14.56 2.79
CA HIS A 319 9.20 13.73 3.85
C HIS A 319 9.97 13.91 5.17
N ARG A 320 11.32 13.99 5.11
CA ARG A 320 12.14 14.26 6.31
C ARG A 320 11.87 15.64 6.90
N ASN A 321 11.66 16.67 6.07
CA ASN A 321 11.31 18.00 6.56
C ASN A 321 9.96 18.01 7.28
N ILE A 322 8.94 17.33 6.71
CA ILE A 322 7.63 17.19 7.35
C ILE A 322 7.75 16.42 8.68
N LEU A 323 8.52 15.32 8.70
CA LEU A 323 8.77 14.54 9.93
C LEU A 323 9.40 15.39 11.02
N GLN A 324 10.46 16.16 10.71
CA GLN A 324 11.10 17.04 11.70
C GLN A 324 10.14 18.05 12.30
N LYS A 325 9.24 18.63 11.48
CA LYS A 325 8.20 19.54 11.94
C LYS A 325 7.12 18.83 12.78
N ALA A 326 6.81 17.60 12.43
CA ALA A 326 5.80 16.81 13.14
C ALA A 326 6.28 16.39 14.55
N LEU A 327 7.54 16.03 14.71
CA LEU A 327 8.11 15.53 15.98
C LEU A 327 8.10 16.56 17.13
N ILE A 328 7.97 17.85 16.83
CA ILE A 328 7.88 18.92 17.86
C ILE A 328 6.45 19.31 18.21
N LYS A 329 5.45 18.73 17.52
CA LYS A 329 4.02 18.96 17.76
C LYS A 329 3.45 18.01 18.82
N LYS A 330 2.34 18.41 19.43
CA LYS A 330 1.54 17.47 20.23
C LYS A 330 0.80 16.50 19.33
N GLU A 331 0.55 15.27 19.83
CA GLU A 331 -0.12 14.21 19.06
C GLU A 331 -1.53 14.62 18.57
N GLU A 332 -2.23 15.45 19.31
CA GLU A 332 -3.57 15.97 18.96
C GLU A 332 -3.56 16.93 17.76
N ASP A 333 -2.43 17.64 17.56
CA ASP A 333 -2.27 18.66 16.51
C ASP A 333 -1.69 18.09 15.19
N LEU A 334 -1.40 16.79 15.15
CA LEU A 334 -0.81 16.15 13.99
C LEU A 334 -1.83 15.95 12.87
N THR A 335 -1.49 16.41 11.68
CA THR A 335 -2.23 16.14 10.44
C THR A 335 -2.03 14.70 9.97
N PRO A 336 -2.92 14.13 9.12
CA PRO A 336 -2.73 12.80 8.57
C PRO A 336 -1.41 12.60 7.82
N ILE A 337 -0.94 13.61 7.07
CA ILE A 337 0.37 13.57 6.39
C ILE A 337 1.52 13.47 7.41
N GLU A 338 1.46 14.22 8.50
CA GLU A 338 2.47 14.18 9.56
C GLU A 338 2.46 12.83 10.31
N LEU A 339 1.27 12.30 10.60
CA LEU A 339 1.11 10.96 11.18
C LEU A 339 1.71 9.88 10.26
N LEU A 340 1.51 10.00 8.94
CA LEU A 340 2.14 9.12 7.95
C LEU A 340 3.67 9.20 8.05
N GLN A 341 4.25 10.40 8.13
CA GLN A 341 5.72 10.53 8.21
C GLN A 341 6.29 9.95 9.50
N ILE A 342 5.61 10.14 10.63
CA ILE A 342 6.02 9.50 11.91
C ILE A 342 5.92 7.97 11.78
N GLY A 343 4.85 7.45 11.18
CA GLY A 343 4.72 6.01 10.91
C GLY A 343 5.84 5.46 10.01
N LYS A 344 6.23 6.22 8.98
CA LYS A 344 7.32 5.86 8.06
C LYS A 344 8.70 5.87 8.73
N SER A 345 8.94 6.65 9.77
CA SER A 345 10.26 6.74 10.41
C SER A 345 10.68 5.46 11.15
N VAL A 346 9.78 4.49 11.33
CA VAL A 346 10.06 3.21 12.02
C VAL A 346 11.21 2.42 11.39
N TRP A 347 11.47 2.59 10.09
CA TRP A 347 12.56 1.89 9.39
C TRP A 347 13.97 2.29 9.85
N GLU A 348 14.11 3.42 10.57
CA GLU A 348 15.37 3.81 11.19
C GLU A 348 15.70 2.95 12.42
N ASP A 349 14.65 2.45 13.11
CA ASP A 349 14.77 1.61 14.30
C ASP A 349 13.55 0.69 14.43
N MET A 350 13.66 -0.51 13.89
CA MET A 350 12.62 -1.54 13.80
C MET A 350 12.45 -2.34 15.10
N THR A 351 12.52 -1.71 16.25
CA THR A 351 12.19 -2.35 17.53
C THR A 351 10.69 -2.64 17.63
N LYS A 352 10.30 -3.61 18.48
CA LYS A 352 8.89 -3.95 18.72
C LYS A 352 8.05 -2.72 19.08
N ASP A 353 8.53 -1.90 20.02
CA ASP A 353 7.81 -0.73 20.51
C ASP A 353 7.61 0.32 19.41
N ASN A 354 8.63 0.53 18.59
CA ASN A 354 8.54 1.46 17.46
C ASN A 354 7.57 0.95 16.39
N ILE A 355 7.54 -0.35 16.09
CA ILE A 355 6.56 -0.96 15.18
C ILE A 355 5.13 -0.74 15.68
N LEU A 356 4.87 -1.05 16.95
CA LEU A 356 3.53 -0.86 17.55
C LEU A 356 3.11 0.62 17.55
N ARG A 357 4.04 1.52 17.85
CA ARG A 357 3.79 2.96 17.79
C ARG A 357 3.49 3.43 16.37
N ALA A 358 4.25 2.97 15.38
CA ALA A 358 4.02 3.31 13.97
C ALA A 358 2.64 2.83 13.50
N ILE A 359 2.24 1.61 13.84
CA ILE A 359 0.90 1.08 13.54
C ILE A 359 -0.18 2.01 14.13
N LYS A 360 -0.07 2.40 15.41
CA LYS A 360 -1.01 3.32 16.05
C LYS A 360 -1.16 4.64 15.28
N TYR A 361 -0.04 5.26 14.88
CA TYR A 361 -0.06 6.52 14.13
C TYR A 361 -0.68 6.36 12.75
N LEU A 362 -0.40 5.25 12.06
CA LEU A 362 -0.95 5.00 10.72
C LEU A 362 -2.43 4.62 10.76
N GLU A 363 -2.89 3.88 11.77
CA GLU A 363 -4.32 3.63 11.99
C GLU A 363 -5.06 4.95 12.28
N LYS A 364 -4.47 5.86 13.08
CA LYS A 364 -5.01 7.22 13.28
C LYS A 364 -5.00 8.03 11.98
N CYS A 365 -3.94 7.96 11.19
CA CYS A 365 -3.85 8.61 9.88
C CYS A 365 -5.00 8.17 8.96
N THR A 366 -5.22 6.87 8.81
CA THR A 366 -6.28 6.31 7.95
C THR A 366 -7.69 6.58 8.48
N SER A 367 -7.86 6.74 9.79
CA SER A 367 -9.15 7.14 10.39
C SER A 367 -9.49 8.60 10.13
N LEU A 368 -8.50 9.50 10.14
CA LEU A 368 -8.68 10.92 9.87
C LEU A 368 -8.82 11.21 8.36
N ASN A 369 -8.07 10.50 7.52
CA ASN A 369 -8.17 10.62 6.08
C ASN A 369 -8.05 9.24 5.39
N PRO A 370 -9.18 8.59 5.06
CA PRO A 370 -9.20 7.26 4.43
C PRO A 370 -8.66 7.19 2.98
N GLU A 371 -8.34 8.33 2.37
CA GLU A 371 -7.86 8.40 0.98
C GLU A 371 -6.33 8.34 0.85
N ILE A 372 -5.59 8.30 1.97
CA ILE A 372 -4.12 8.25 1.94
C ILE A 372 -3.65 6.82 1.69
N THR A 373 -3.50 6.46 0.43
CA THR A 373 -3.09 5.12 -0.05
C THR A 373 -1.79 4.63 0.61
N THR A 374 -0.78 5.50 0.73
CA THR A 374 0.51 5.13 1.30
C THR A 374 0.41 4.71 2.76
N ALA A 375 -0.52 5.25 3.54
CA ALA A 375 -0.70 4.81 4.93
C ALA A 375 -1.13 3.33 5.01
N TYR A 376 -2.06 2.90 4.17
CA TYR A 376 -2.45 1.49 4.07
C TYR A 376 -1.32 0.61 3.53
N ALA A 377 -0.54 1.12 2.56
CA ALA A 377 0.62 0.41 2.04
C ALA A 377 1.66 0.16 3.15
N VAL A 378 1.99 1.17 3.95
CA VAL A 378 2.93 1.05 5.08
C VAL A 378 2.38 0.12 6.15
N LEU A 379 1.09 0.19 6.49
CA LEU A 379 0.44 -0.76 7.41
C LEU A 379 0.55 -2.20 6.92
N THR A 380 0.46 -2.45 5.59
CA THR A 380 0.63 -3.80 5.02
C THR A 380 1.97 -4.40 5.44
N GLU A 381 3.06 -3.65 5.28
CA GLU A 381 4.38 -4.14 5.63
C GLU A 381 4.56 -4.25 7.14
N LEU A 382 4.07 -3.29 7.94
CA LEU A 382 4.21 -3.37 9.41
C LEU A 382 3.45 -4.55 10.02
N TYR A 383 2.27 -4.89 9.52
CA TYR A 383 1.59 -6.11 9.94
C TYR A 383 2.33 -7.37 9.47
N THR A 384 2.96 -7.35 8.29
CA THR A 384 3.86 -8.43 7.84
C THR A 384 5.07 -8.56 8.76
N GLU A 385 5.66 -7.43 9.19
CA GLU A 385 6.74 -7.42 10.19
C GLU A 385 6.31 -7.99 11.54
N CYS A 386 5.07 -7.71 11.97
CA CYS A 386 4.53 -8.32 13.20
C CYS A 386 4.51 -9.86 13.13
N MET A 387 4.15 -10.43 11.98
CA MET A 387 4.22 -11.88 11.77
C MET A 387 5.66 -12.39 11.77
N ARG A 388 6.52 -11.74 10.99
CA ARG A 388 7.92 -12.12 10.84
C ARG A 388 8.69 -12.12 12.17
N ARG A 389 8.36 -11.16 13.04
CA ARG A 389 8.99 -10.96 14.35
C ARG A 389 8.21 -11.61 15.51
N GLU A 390 7.10 -12.29 15.22
CA GLU A 390 6.21 -12.92 16.21
C GLU A 390 5.70 -11.94 17.29
N ILE A 391 5.35 -10.71 16.88
CA ILE A 391 4.79 -9.69 17.78
C ILE A 391 3.33 -10.06 18.07
N LYS A 392 3.09 -10.59 19.27
CA LYS A 392 1.78 -11.12 19.70
C LYS A 392 0.78 -10.03 20.12
N ASP A 393 1.23 -8.80 20.27
CA ASP A 393 0.40 -7.64 20.66
C ASP A 393 -0.65 -7.28 19.58
N ILE A 394 -0.39 -7.66 18.33
CA ILE A 394 -1.33 -7.47 17.22
C ILE A 394 -2.03 -8.81 16.95
N PRO A 395 -3.35 -8.92 17.24
CA PRO A 395 -4.10 -10.14 16.91
C PRO A 395 -4.28 -10.26 15.40
N ASP A 396 -4.10 -11.47 14.88
CA ASP A 396 -4.25 -11.84 13.46
C ASP A 396 -3.62 -10.84 12.47
N PRO A 397 -2.28 -10.64 12.55
CA PRO A 397 -1.62 -9.65 11.73
C PRO A 397 -1.67 -9.99 10.23
N LEU A 398 -1.80 -11.27 9.85
CA LEU A 398 -1.92 -11.69 8.45
C LEU A 398 -3.22 -11.19 7.81
N SER A 399 -4.35 -11.41 8.45
CA SER A 399 -5.64 -10.91 7.95
C SER A 399 -5.64 -9.39 7.88
N LYS A 400 -5.05 -8.71 8.88
CA LYS A 400 -4.90 -7.25 8.85
C LYS A 400 -4.03 -6.79 7.67
N ALA A 401 -2.86 -7.41 7.45
CA ALA A 401 -1.98 -7.11 6.32
C ALA A 401 -2.72 -7.26 4.98
N LYS A 402 -3.43 -8.37 4.79
CA LYS A 402 -4.24 -8.62 3.58
C LYS A 402 -5.34 -7.59 3.38
N GLN A 403 -6.03 -7.20 4.45
CA GLN A 403 -7.11 -6.21 4.40
C GLN A 403 -6.60 -4.82 3.99
N VAL A 404 -5.54 -4.32 4.65
CA VAL A 404 -5.00 -3.00 4.33
C VAL A 404 -4.29 -2.98 2.98
N SER A 405 -3.66 -4.09 2.56
CA SER A 405 -3.07 -4.24 1.23
C SER A 405 -4.11 -4.14 0.12
N ARG A 406 -5.25 -4.84 0.27
CA ARG A 406 -6.39 -4.69 -0.65
C ARG A 406 -6.87 -3.25 -0.72
N LYS A 407 -7.06 -2.61 0.44
CA LYS A 407 -7.51 -1.21 0.49
C LYS A 407 -6.55 -0.26 -0.21
N ALA A 408 -5.24 -0.44 -0.06
CA ALA A 408 -4.24 0.36 -0.76
C ALA A 408 -4.35 0.22 -2.29
N ILE A 409 -4.46 -1.00 -2.80
CA ILE A 409 -4.59 -1.28 -4.24
C ILE A 409 -5.94 -0.80 -4.78
N GLU A 410 -7.04 -0.90 -4.02
CA GLU A 410 -8.36 -0.39 -4.41
C GLU A 410 -8.37 1.14 -4.54
N LEU A 411 -7.68 1.85 -3.65
CA LEU A 411 -7.59 3.31 -3.69
C LEU A 411 -6.79 3.80 -4.90
N ASP A 412 -5.64 3.18 -5.17
CA ASP A 412 -4.81 3.52 -6.33
C ASP A 412 -4.05 2.29 -6.86
N PRO A 413 -4.59 1.57 -7.86
CA PRO A 413 -3.97 0.37 -8.44
C PRO A 413 -2.61 0.60 -9.10
N LYS A 414 -2.25 1.86 -9.36
CA LYS A 414 -0.98 2.27 -9.97
C LYS A 414 -0.03 2.92 -8.95
N ASN A 415 -0.32 2.83 -7.67
CA ASN A 415 0.55 3.35 -6.63
C ASN A 415 1.74 2.40 -6.44
N ALA A 416 2.94 2.86 -6.78
CA ALA A 416 4.16 2.06 -6.71
C ALA A 416 4.43 1.55 -5.27
N MET A 417 4.12 2.37 -4.25
CA MET A 417 4.29 1.97 -2.85
C MET A 417 3.28 0.90 -2.44
N ALA A 418 2.02 1.00 -2.87
CA ALA A 418 1.03 -0.04 -2.59
C ALA A 418 1.42 -1.38 -3.23
N LEU A 419 1.91 -1.36 -4.47
CA LEU A 419 2.38 -2.54 -5.20
C LEU A 419 3.60 -3.18 -4.52
N ILE A 420 4.62 -2.38 -4.15
CA ILE A 420 5.84 -2.92 -3.55
C ILE A 420 5.65 -3.38 -2.09
N LYS A 421 4.73 -2.75 -1.33
CA LYS A 421 4.41 -3.23 0.02
C LYS A 421 3.58 -4.52 -0.03
N LYS A 422 2.73 -4.71 -1.03
CA LYS A 422 2.06 -5.99 -1.29
C LYS A 422 3.08 -7.08 -1.67
N PHE A 423 4.11 -6.75 -2.45
CA PHE A 423 5.20 -7.67 -2.75
C PHE A 423 5.86 -8.25 -1.48
N TRP A 424 6.15 -7.43 -0.44
CA TRP A 424 6.73 -7.92 0.81
C TRP A 424 5.82 -8.93 1.54
N LEU A 425 4.51 -8.72 1.51
CA LEU A 425 3.53 -9.68 2.04
C LEU A 425 3.55 -10.99 1.25
N LEU A 426 3.55 -10.92 -0.09
CA LEU A 426 3.60 -12.09 -0.97
C LEU A 426 4.91 -12.87 -0.82
N TRP A 427 6.03 -12.19 -0.61
CA TRP A 427 7.32 -12.84 -0.33
C TRP A 427 7.27 -13.63 0.97
N TYR A 428 6.68 -13.05 2.01
CA TYR A 428 6.43 -13.78 3.26
C TYR A 428 5.55 -15.03 3.05
N GLU A 429 4.53 -14.93 2.21
CA GLU A 429 3.66 -16.06 1.84
C GLU A 429 4.32 -17.05 0.87
N LYS A 430 5.53 -16.76 0.38
CA LYS A 430 6.29 -17.55 -0.61
C LYS A 430 5.60 -17.67 -1.98
N ASP A 431 4.72 -16.74 -2.31
CA ASP A 431 4.12 -16.60 -3.65
C ASP A 431 5.05 -15.82 -4.58
N TYR A 432 6.10 -16.51 -5.04
CA TYR A 432 7.17 -15.88 -5.82
C TYR A 432 6.72 -15.41 -7.21
N SER A 433 5.74 -16.08 -7.80
CA SER A 433 5.19 -15.66 -9.10
C SER A 433 4.46 -14.34 -9.00
N SER A 434 3.67 -14.15 -7.96
CA SER A 434 3.03 -12.87 -7.67
C SER A 434 4.03 -11.81 -7.22
N CYS A 435 5.14 -12.17 -6.59
CA CYS A 435 6.24 -11.24 -6.29
C CYS A 435 6.82 -10.61 -7.56
N ASP A 436 7.20 -11.43 -8.56
CA ASP A 436 7.75 -10.93 -9.83
C ASP A 436 6.77 -10.00 -10.55
N LEU A 437 5.47 -10.33 -10.54
CA LEU A 437 4.43 -9.48 -11.12
C LEU A 437 4.36 -8.12 -10.41
N HIS A 438 4.31 -8.10 -9.07
CA HIS A 438 4.16 -6.86 -8.31
C HIS A 438 5.40 -5.99 -8.36
N ILE A 439 6.60 -6.57 -8.41
CA ILE A 439 7.85 -5.86 -8.68
C ILE A 439 7.79 -5.17 -10.04
N LYS A 440 7.43 -5.92 -11.10
CA LYS A 440 7.29 -5.37 -12.45
C LYS A 440 6.32 -4.21 -12.48
N LEU A 441 5.11 -4.38 -11.93
CA LEU A 441 4.09 -3.32 -11.87
C LEU A 441 4.57 -2.10 -11.08
N ALA A 442 5.29 -2.29 -9.97
CA ALA A 442 5.81 -1.19 -9.17
C ALA A 442 6.89 -0.39 -9.90
N LEU A 443 7.81 -1.08 -10.60
CA LEU A 443 8.84 -0.45 -11.43
C LEU A 443 8.26 0.29 -12.62
N GLU A 444 7.21 -0.26 -13.27
CA GLU A 444 6.48 0.43 -14.36
C GLU A 444 5.73 1.66 -13.82
N ALA A 445 5.15 1.58 -12.64
CA ALA A 445 4.45 2.70 -12.01
C ALA A 445 5.40 3.84 -11.65
N ASN A 446 6.53 3.54 -11.00
CA ASN A 446 7.54 4.55 -10.66
C ASN A 446 8.98 3.96 -10.62
N PRO A 447 9.73 4.03 -11.73
CA PRO A 447 11.11 3.57 -11.80
C PRO A 447 12.12 4.50 -11.11
N PHE A 448 11.65 5.62 -10.54
CA PHE A 448 12.48 6.62 -9.85
C PHE A 448 12.32 6.55 -8.33
N GLU A 449 11.49 5.64 -7.82
CA GLU A 449 11.28 5.48 -6.37
C GLU A 449 12.37 4.57 -5.78
N PRO A 450 13.28 5.11 -4.94
CA PRO A 450 14.39 4.33 -4.39
C PRO A 450 13.95 3.11 -3.60
N TYR A 451 12.84 3.21 -2.86
CA TYR A 451 12.28 2.10 -2.09
C TYR A 451 11.86 0.93 -3.00
N VAL A 452 11.27 1.22 -4.14
CA VAL A 452 10.86 0.21 -5.13
C VAL A 452 12.09 -0.47 -5.72
N LEU A 453 13.09 0.33 -6.11
CA LEU A 453 14.34 -0.17 -6.69
C LEU A 453 15.08 -1.12 -5.74
N ILE A 454 15.30 -0.69 -4.48
CA ILE A 454 16.03 -1.52 -3.51
C ILE A 454 15.25 -2.78 -3.11
N SER A 455 13.91 -2.71 -3.03
CA SER A 455 13.08 -3.89 -2.75
C SER A 455 13.13 -4.91 -3.89
N ALA A 456 13.07 -4.45 -5.14
CA ALA A 456 13.20 -5.29 -6.33
C ALA A 456 14.61 -5.92 -6.42
N GLY A 457 15.66 -5.12 -6.19
CA GLY A 457 17.04 -5.59 -6.12
C GLY A 457 17.24 -6.62 -5.01
N SER A 458 16.66 -6.41 -3.83
CA SER A 458 16.70 -7.36 -2.72
C SER A 458 16.15 -8.72 -3.11
N PHE A 459 15.00 -8.76 -3.77
CA PHE A 459 14.39 -10.00 -4.20
C PHE A 459 15.28 -10.77 -5.19
N LYS A 460 15.82 -10.07 -6.20
CA LYS A 460 16.70 -10.68 -7.19
C LYS A 460 17.98 -11.23 -6.57
N LEU A 461 18.62 -10.46 -5.68
CA LEU A 461 19.88 -10.85 -5.04
C LEU A 461 19.67 -11.98 -4.01
N VAL A 462 18.66 -11.89 -3.15
CA VAL A 462 18.42 -12.92 -2.12
C VAL A 462 17.99 -14.24 -2.74
N ARG A 463 17.17 -14.19 -3.79
CA ARG A 463 16.68 -15.37 -4.50
C ARG A 463 17.69 -15.95 -5.53
N ASP A 464 18.75 -15.22 -5.81
CA ASP A 464 19.76 -15.61 -6.84
C ASP A 464 19.14 -15.86 -8.22
N THR A 465 18.20 -14.99 -8.62
CA THR A 465 17.45 -15.19 -9.87
C THR A 465 17.96 -14.36 -11.03
N ASP A 466 18.48 -13.16 -10.76
CA ASP A 466 19.03 -12.22 -11.73
C ASP A 466 19.96 -11.25 -11.01
N VAL A 467 21.17 -11.69 -10.74
CA VAL A 467 22.12 -11.00 -9.88
C VAL A 467 22.58 -9.68 -10.48
N GLU A 468 22.86 -9.66 -11.80
CA GLU A 468 23.33 -8.45 -12.48
C GLU A 468 22.30 -7.34 -12.41
N TYR A 469 21.06 -7.63 -12.78
CA TYR A 469 19.95 -6.67 -12.67
C TYR A 469 19.65 -6.30 -11.22
N GLY A 470 19.78 -7.26 -10.28
CA GLY A 470 19.63 -6.98 -8.85
C GLY A 470 20.65 -5.97 -8.33
N LEU A 471 21.91 -6.07 -8.73
CA LEU A 471 22.97 -5.11 -8.39
C LEU A 471 22.71 -3.74 -9.02
N GLU A 472 22.33 -3.69 -10.31
CA GLU A 472 21.94 -2.45 -10.99
C GLU A 472 20.83 -1.72 -10.25
N LEU A 473 19.77 -2.44 -9.85
CA LEU A 473 18.65 -1.85 -9.10
C LEU A 473 19.08 -1.29 -7.74
N CYS A 474 19.97 -1.99 -7.02
CA CYS A 474 20.51 -1.51 -5.75
C CYS A 474 21.38 -0.25 -5.94
N ASP A 475 22.20 -0.22 -6.99
CA ASP A 475 23.03 0.94 -7.31
C ASP A 475 22.16 2.18 -7.64
N ARG A 476 21.17 2.01 -8.52
CA ARG A 476 20.20 3.07 -8.85
C ARG A 476 19.43 3.55 -7.62
N ALA A 477 19.04 2.63 -6.71
CA ALA A 477 18.36 3.02 -5.48
C ALA A 477 19.24 3.94 -4.62
N ASN A 478 20.54 3.64 -4.49
CA ASN A 478 21.50 4.49 -3.76
C ASN A 478 21.77 5.81 -4.47
N LYS A 479 21.85 5.81 -5.81
CA LYS A 479 22.02 7.03 -6.62
C LYS A 479 20.84 7.99 -6.46
N TYR A 480 19.61 7.44 -6.37
CA TYR A 480 18.38 8.22 -6.24
C TYR A 480 18.00 8.55 -4.79
N ASN A 481 18.82 8.17 -3.81
CA ASN A 481 18.66 8.49 -2.40
C ASN A 481 20.02 8.79 -1.74
N GLU A 482 20.34 10.06 -1.50
CA GLU A 482 21.61 10.48 -0.89
C GLU A 482 21.78 10.04 0.57
N ARG A 483 20.69 9.70 1.23
CA ARG A 483 20.68 9.29 2.65
C ARG A 483 19.87 8.01 2.81
N PRO A 484 20.31 6.91 2.18
CA PRO A 484 19.60 5.65 2.27
C PRO A 484 19.54 5.16 3.71
N GLN A 485 18.43 4.60 4.10
CA GLN A 485 18.30 3.94 5.39
C GLN A 485 19.20 2.70 5.45
N GLY A 486 19.63 2.32 6.64
CA GLY A 486 20.60 1.24 6.84
C GLY A 486 20.24 -0.08 6.15
N TRP A 487 18.95 -0.41 6.07
CA TRP A 487 18.47 -1.65 5.45
C TRP A 487 18.74 -1.76 3.93
N TYR A 488 19.04 -0.65 3.24
CA TYR A 488 19.49 -0.68 1.83
C TYR A 488 20.77 -1.51 1.63
N ASN A 489 21.56 -1.67 2.69
CA ASN A 489 22.74 -2.52 2.66
C ASN A 489 22.42 -4.02 2.76
N TRP A 490 21.23 -4.39 3.25
CA TRP A 490 20.89 -5.80 3.54
C TRP A 490 21.03 -6.74 2.33
N PRO A 491 20.52 -6.45 1.12
CA PRO A 491 20.69 -7.34 -0.03
C PRO A 491 22.15 -7.52 -0.43
N LEU A 492 22.98 -6.48 -0.27
CA LEU A 492 24.42 -6.53 -0.58
C LEU A 492 25.17 -7.36 0.46
N ILE A 493 24.78 -7.30 1.74
CA ILE A 493 25.32 -8.19 2.79
C ILE A 493 25.09 -9.65 2.40
N ILE A 494 23.87 -10.01 2.03
CA ILE A 494 23.53 -11.38 1.64
C ILE A 494 24.29 -11.81 0.38
N TYR A 495 24.31 -10.97 -0.64
CA TYR A 495 25.04 -11.27 -1.89
C TYR A 495 26.52 -11.49 -1.64
N HIS A 496 27.21 -10.58 -0.94
CA HIS A 496 28.64 -10.70 -0.66
C HIS A 496 28.96 -11.87 0.26
N SER A 497 28.11 -12.21 1.23
CA SER A 497 28.24 -13.41 2.06
C SER A 497 28.19 -14.68 1.21
N ARG A 498 27.24 -14.76 0.27
CA ARG A 498 27.05 -15.93 -0.60
C ARG A 498 28.26 -16.22 -1.49
N ILE A 499 28.88 -15.17 -2.04
CA ILE A 499 30.08 -15.33 -2.89
C ILE A 499 31.40 -15.41 -2.08
N GLY A 500 31.32 -15.52 -0.74
CA GLY A 500 32.48 -15.62 0.15
C GLY A 500 33.27 -14.32 0.34
N ASN A 501 32.77 -13.19 -0.13
CA ASN A 501 33.42 -11.88 0.07
C ASN A 501 32.98 -11.26 1.42
N TYR A 502 33.39 -11.93 2.51
CA TYR A 502 32.98 -11.54 3.86
C TYR A 502 33.45 -10.14 4.26
N LYS A 503 34.57 -9.66 3.70
CA LYS A 503 35.05 -8.31 3.95
C LYS A 503 34.06 -7.26 3.46
N LYS A 504 33.62 -7.33 2.20
CA LYS A 504 32.60 -6.42 1.66
C LYS A 504 31.26 -6.58 2.37
N SER A 505 30.88 -7.82 2.69
CA SER A 505 29.67 -8.07 3.45
C SER A 505 29.70 -7.39 4.82
N LEU A 506 30.84 -7.41 5.53
CA LEU A 506 31.02 -6.72 6.81
C LEU A 506 30.97 -5.20 6.64
N GLU A 507 31.61 -4.65 5.61
CA GLU A 507 31.57 -3.21 5.31
C GLU A 507 30.12 -2.73 5.15
N HIS A 508 29.29 -3.44 4.38
CA HIS A 508 27.85 -3.15 4.26
C HIS A 508 27.08 -3.33 5.56
N SER A 509 27.41 -4.35 6.35
CA SER A 509 26.76 -4.59 7.63
C SER A 509 27.04 -3.48 8.65
N ILE A 510 28.26 -2.96 8.67
CA ILE A 510 28.65 -1.81 9.51
C ILE A 510 27.93 -0.55 9.01
N ALA A 511 27.93 -0.29 7.71
CA ALA A 511 27.23 0.85 7.10
C ALA A 511 25.71 0.81 7.37
N GLY A 512 25.11 -0.38 7.43
CA GLY A 512 23.70 -0.59 7.76
C GLY A 512 23.32 -0.16 9.18
N ASN A 513 24.28 -0.17 10.12
CA ASN A 513 24.10 0.30 11.50
C ASN A 513 22.82 -0.25 12.18
N PHE A 514 22.57 -1.54 11.98
CA PHE A 514 21.36 -2.22 12.46
C PHE A 514 21.28 -2.26 13.99
N LYS A 515 20.03 -2.18 14.51
CA LYS A 515 19.73 -2.14 15.94
C LYS A 515 18.98 -3.37 16.44
N ASP A 516 18.48 -4.23 15.54
CA ASP A 516 17.77 -5.45 15.92
C ASP A 516 18.73 -6.64 16.10
N ASP A 517 18.30 -7.60 16.91
CA ASP A 517 19.09 -8.77 17.33
C ASP A 517 19.56 -9.64 16.15
N ASN A 518 18.71 -9.84 15.13
CA ASN A 518 19.03 -10.69 13.98
C ASN A 518 20.17 -10.10 13.13
N ASN A 519 20.07 -8.84 12.76
CA ASN A 519 21.09 -8.17 11.94
C ASN A 519 22.38 -7.90 12.75
N ILE A 520 22.28 -7.69 14.07
CA ILE A 520 23.45 -7.61 14.94
C ILE A 520 24.15 -8.97 15.02
N ALA A 521 23.40 -10.08 15.12
CA ALA A 521 23.98 -11.44 15.06
C ALA A 521 24.67 -11.71 13.73
N GLN A 522 24.08 -11.28 12.59
CA GLN A 522 24.72 -11.37 11.28
C GLN A 522 26.05 -10.59 11.24
N THR A 523 26.08 -9.39 11.80
CA THR A 523 27.31 -8.60 11.90
C THR A 523 28.38 -9.32 12.76
N SER A 524 27.98 -9.96 13.86
CA SER A 524 28.88 -10.75 14.69
C SER A 524 29.49 -11.92 13.91
N ILE A 525 28.67 -12.64 13.13
CA ILE A 525 29.13 -13.73 12.25
C ILE A 525 30.16 -13.21 11.23
N LEU A 526 29.89 -12.06 10.61
CA LEU A 526 30.78 -11.46 9.61
C LEU A 526 32.13 -11.03 10.20
N TYR A 527 32.15 -10.48 11.42
CA TYR A 527 33.43 -10.25 12.14
C TYR A 527 34.19 -11.55 12.36
N TRP A 528 33.51 -12.62 12.79
CA TRP A 528 34.13 -13.93 13.01
C TRP A 528 34.75 -14.51 11.74
N LEU A 529 34.02 -14.44 10.62
CA LEU A 529 34.48 -14.91 9.30
C LEU A 529 35.65 -14.09 8.74
N ASN A 530 35.82 -12.85 9.16
CA ASN A 530 36.97 -12.01 8.85
C ASN A 530 38.15 -12.16 9.84
N GLY A 531 38.05 -13.08 10.82
CA GLY A 531 39.10 -13.34 11.81
C GLY A 531 39.09 -12.39 13.01
N GLU A 532 38.14 -11.45 13.10
CA GLU A 532 38.00 -10.44 14.14
C GLU A 532 37.20 -10.96 15.34
N LYS A 533 37.68 -12.02 16.00
CA LYS A 533 36.94 -12.77 17.01
C LYS A 533 36.51 -11.94 18.23
N GLU A 534 37.35 -11.03 18.71
CA GLU A 534 37.02 -10.16 19.84
C GLU A 534 35.87 -9.19 19.50
N ALA A 535 35.90 -8.59 18.30
CA ALA A 535 34.82 -7.76 17.80
C ALA A 535 33.53 -8.55 17.62
N ALA A 536 33.61 -9.79 17.13
CA ALA A 536 32.48 -10.69 17.01
C ALA A 536 31.80 -10.95 18.36
N LEU A 537 32.57 -11.34 19.40
CA LEU A 537 32.05 -11.61 20.73
C LEU A 537 31.45 -10.36 21.39
N LYS A 538 32.12 -9.21 21.23
CA LYS A 538 31.56 -7.93 21.68
C LYS A 538 30.21 -7.65 21.03
N ARG A 539 30.12 -7.82 19.71
CA ARG A 539 28.87 -7.59 18.96
C ARG A 539 27.79 -8.60 19.36
N TYR A 540 28.15 -9.86 19.59
CA TYR A 540 27.22 -10.88 20.07
C TYR A 540 26.71 -10.60 21.49
N SER A 541 27.52 -9.98 22.36
CA SER A 541 27.05 -9.54 23.67
C SER A 541 25.90 -8.53 23.60
N GLU A 542 25.85 -7.72 22.53
CA GLU A 542 24.74 -6.80 22.27
C GLU A 542 23.46 -7.55 21.89
N VAL A 543 23.58 -8.66 21.11
CA VAL A 543 22.46 -9.56 20.83
C VAL A 543 21.85 -10.09 22.12
N LYS A 544 22.70 -10.61 23.01
CA LYS A 544 22.24 -11.19 24.29
C LYS A 544 21.65 -10.15 25.25
N LYS A 545 22.04 -8.88 25.16
CA LYS A 545 21.41 -7.77 25.90
C LYS A 545 20.01 -7.45 25.38
N LEU A 546 19.80 -7.51 24.06
CA LEU A 546 18.49 -7.27 23.43
C LEU A 546 17.55 -8.47 23.61
N ASN A 547 18.08 -9.66 23.46
CA ASN A 547 17.35 -10.92 23.53
C ASN A 547 18.22 -11.99 24.20
N SER A 548 18.07 -12.15 25.51
CA SER A 548 18.86 -13.13 26.30
C SER A 548 18.68 -14.58 25.83
N ASN A 549 17.53 -14.88 25.21
CA ASN A 549 17.19 -16.22 24.71
C ASN A 549 17.51 -16.40 23.22
N TYR A 550 18.19 -15.44 22.57
CA TYR A 550 18.56 -15.55 21.17
C TYR A 550 19.41 -16.78 20.89
N THR A 551 19.08 -17.52 19.83
CA THR A 551 19.74 -18.77 19.44
C THR A 551 19.93 -18.87 17.94
N VAL A 552 20.73 -19.85 17.50
CA VAL A 552 20.87 -20.24 16.09
C VAL A 552 19.52 -20.52 15.43
N LYS A 553 18.51 -20.97 16.19
CA LYS A 553 17.15 -21.24 15.67
C LYS A 553 16.46 -19.95 15.22
N GLU A 554 16.55 -18.86 15.99
CA GLU A 554 16.00 -17.56 15.61
C GLU A 554 16.68 -17.02 14.36
N TYR A 555 18.03 -17.12 14.28
CA TYR A 555 18.79 -16.71 13.10
C TYR A 555 18.34 -17.47 11.85
N LYS A 556 18.27 -18.82 11.95
CA LYS A 556 17.84 -19.71 10.86
C LYS A 556 16.44 -19.33 10.37
N ARG A 557 15.50 -19.18 11.32
CA ARG A 557 14.13 -18.80 10.99
C ARG A 557 14.08 -17.47 10.24
N PHE A 558 14.75 -16.46 10.76
CA PHE A 558 14.71 -15.11 10.19
C PHE A 558 15.33 -15.03 8.80
N PHE A 559 16.55 -15.52 8.63
CA PHE A 559 17.28 -15.34 7.36
C PHE A 559 17.01 -16.44 6.32
N MET A 560 16.76 -17.67 6.74
CA MET A 560 16.64 -18.80 5.82
C MET A 560 15.21 -19.24 5.59
N GLU A 561 14.41 -19.39 6.64
CA GLU A 561 13.06 -19.93 6.48
C GLU A 561 12.07 -18.86 5.97
N ILE A 562 12.15 -17.61 6.44
CA ILE A 562 11.28 -16.53 6.00
C ILE A 562 11.65 -16.05 4.59
N TYR A 563 12.94 -15.78 4.35
CA TYR A 563 13.38 -15.21 3.07
C TYR A 563 13.83 -16.24 2.03
N ASP A 564 13.80 -17.54 2.37
CA ASP A 564 14.31 -18.63 1.50
C ASP A 564 15.72 -18.32 0.96
N ASN A 565 16.58 -17.79 1.86
CA ASN A 565 17.92 -17.38 1.52
C ASN A 565 18.85 -18.59 1.54
N LYS A 566 19.43 -18.91 0.40
CA LYS A 566 20.37 -20.00 0.22
C LYS A 566 21.80 -19.47 0.08
N GLY A 567 22.79 -20.31 0.43
CA GLY A 567 24.21 -19.99 0.25
C GLY A 567 24.85 -19.21 1.40
N ILE A 568 24.16 -19.10 2.55
CA ILE A 568 24.71 -18.59 3.81
C ILE A 568 24.55 -19.60 4.96
N GLU A 569 24.44 -20.90 4.63
CA GLU A 569 24.23 -21.98 5.61
C GLU A 569 25.40 -22.09 6.60
N ASN A 570 26.63 -21.75 6.18
CA ASN A 570 27.80 -21.67 7.02
C ASN A 570 27.66 -20.67 8.19
N HIS A 571 26.81 -19.67 8.08
CA HIS A 571 26.53 -18.74 9.15
C HIS A 571 25.98 -19.44 10.39
N LEU A 572 25.23 -20.54 10.23
CA LEU A 572 24.69 -21.31 11.37
C LEU A 572 25.79 -21.97 12.17
N ASP A 573 26.80 -22.53 11.54
CA ASP A 573 27.91 -23.19 12.23
C ASP A 573 28.83 -22.15 12.89
N VAL A 574 29.09 -21.04 12.21
CA VAL A 574 29.84 -19.91 12.79
C VAL A 574 29.12 -19.33 14.01
N LEU A 575 27.79 -19.18 13.97
CA LEU A 575 27.03 -18.68 15.10
C LEU A 575 27.08 -19.62 16.31
N LYS A 576 27.06 -20.95 16.09
CA LYS A 576 27.29 -21.94 17.14
C LYS A 576 28.69 -21.80 17.78
N GLU A 577 29.72 -21.59 16.95
CA GLU A 577 31.08 -21.34 17.45
C GLU A 577 31.15 -20.08 18.32
N ILE A 578 30.47 -19.00 17.90
CA ILE A 578 30.37 -17.74 18.66
C ILE A 578 29.64 -17.98 19.98
N GLU A 579 28.50 -18.68 19.99
CA GLU A 579 27.75 -19.03 21.21
C GLU A 579 28.63 -19.77 22.22
N ILE A 580 29.33 -20.83 21.77
CA ILE A 580 30.25 -21.61 22.63
C ILE A 580 31.40 -20.74 23.16
N ALA A 581 31.95 -19.85 22.32
CA ALA A 581 33.05 -18.98 22.74
C ALA A 581 32.57 -17.90 23.72
N TYR A 582 31.36 -17.39 23.56
CA TYR A 582 30.74 -16.41 24.45
C TYR A 582 30.43 -16.99 25.85
N GLU A 583 29.91 -18.22 25.90
CA GLU A 583 29.60 -18.93 27.18
C GLU A 583 30.86 -19.28 28.01
N LYS A 584 32.05 -19.28 27.36
CA LYS A 584 33.32 -19.54 28.05
C LYS A 584 33.97 -18.28 28.65
N GLN A 585 33.43 -17.09 28.36
CA GLN A 585 33.88 -15.82 28.95
C GLN A 585 33.11 -15.53 30.26
#